data_59280c6cf0977f0c6fb8154480d0f1ab
#
_entry.id   59280c6cf0977f0c6fb8154480d0f1ab
#
_cell.length_a   1.000
_cell.length_b   1.000
_cell.length_c   1.000
_cell.angle_alpha   90.00
_cell.angle_beta   90.00
_cell.angle_gamma   90.00
#
_symmetry.space_group_name_H-M   'P 1'
#
loop_
_entity.id
_entity.type
_entity.pdbx_description
1 polymer ?
#
loop_
_entity_poly.entity_id
_entity_poly.type
_entity_poly.pdbx_seq_one_letter_code
_entity_poly.pdbx_strand_id
1 'polypeptide(L)'
;MTAFTRRTLVKGAAAAGVLTGSGLTDWAKAWAQTSPFRPETGATLNLLRWRRFVEAEDAQFNRMVAAFTQATGCRVNVSSESFDDVQPKASVAANTGTGPDLIWSLYSVPHLFPQRCLEVTDVADYLGKKYGGWVPLAEAYGKSGGKWISIPVAVNGGYINYRISMLKAAGFNEVPQDTKGFLELCKALKAKGTPSGFPLGRATGDGNAFAHWLLWSHGAAQVDENEKITINSAETRAALRYAKELWDTFIPGTAAWNDSNNNRAFLSGEISLTANGISIYAAARVSQDAKQREIAADMDHAFWPIGPIGKPAEIQLAFPMFGMTYSRFPNACKAFMAFILEAENFNPWLEAAEGYLTHVLNAYDSNPVWTRDPKARVFGESAKRSFPAGYRGPINEKAATAIADFIVVDLFANHCTGKEDVEGAIRVAERQLRRIYR
;
A
#
# COMPACT_ATOMS: atom_id res chain seq x y z
N MET A 1 -8.90 23.32 37.65
CA MET A 1 -8.55 23.39 36.21
C MET A 1 -7.04 23.45 36.11
N THR A 2 -6.39 22.32 36.02
CA THR A 2 -4.92 22.19 35.88
C THR A 2 -4.59 22.03 34.43
N ALA A 3 -3.89 22.99 33.84
CA ALA A 3 -3.48 23.00 32.44
C ALA A 3 -2.48 21.88 32.16
N PHE A 4 -2.83 20.97 31.26
CA PHE A 4 -1.90 19.99 30.71
C PHE A 4 -0.93 20.70 29.76
N THR A 5 0.33 20.80 30.17
CA THR A 5 1.38 21.40 29.33
C THR A 5 1.92 20.38 28.31
N ARG A 6 2.32 20.87 27.12
CA ARG A 6 2.95 20.11 26.03
C ARG A 6 4.13 19.20 26.46
N ARG A 7 4.72 19.45 27.60
CA ARG A 7 5.82 18.65 28.17
C ARG A 7 5.39 17.29 28.73
N THR A 8 4.11 17.08 29.04
CA THR A 8 3.61 15.81 29.59
C THR A 8 3.33 14.80 28.51
N LEU A 9 3.02 15.25 27.27
CA LEU A 9 2.81 14.38 26.11
C LEU A 9 4.13 13.79 25.57
N VAL A 10 5.24 14.51 25.68
CA VAL A 10 6.56 14.05 25.20
C VAL A 10 7.19 12.97 26.10
N LYS A 11 6.77 12.88 27.36
CA LYS A 11 7.31 11.87 28.30
C LYS A 11 6.68 10.46 28.13
N GLY A 12 5.55 10.34 27.43
CA GLY A 12 4.92 9.02 27.13
C GLY A 12 5.51 8.33 25.89
N ALA A 13 6.12 9.09 24.97
CA ALA A 13 6.60 8.54 23.70
C ALA A 13 8.07 8.06 23.74
N ALA A 14 8.82 8.35 24.80
CA ALA A 14 10.26 8.09 24.85
C ALA A 14 10.67 6.77 25.56
N ALA A 15 9.72 5.90 25.92
CA ALA A 15 9.99 4.65 26.61
C ALA A 15 9.43 3.41 25.90
N ALA A 16 9.27 3.43 24.59
CA ALA A 16 8.94 2.22 23.83
C ALA A 16 10.20 1.37 23.62
N GLY A 17 10.74 0.80 24.70
CA GLY A 17 11.62 -0.36 24.60
C GLY A 17 10.81 -1.52 24.00
N VAL A 18 11.43 -2.30 23.13
CA VAL A 18 10.84 -3.54 22.61
C VAL A 18 10.38 -4.39 23.79
N LEU A 19 9.05 -4.46 24.00
CA LEU A 19 8.48 -5.28 25.05
C LEU A 19 8.83 -6.75 24.72
N THR A 20 9.50 -7.44 25.64
CA THR A 20 9.64 -8.90 25.56
C THR A 20 8.27 -9.55 25.64
N GLY A 21 8.12 -10.82 25.25
CA GLY A 21 6.82 -11.48 25.16
C GLY A 21 5.94 -11.37 26.42
N SER A 22 6.53 -11.34 27.63
CA SER A 22 5.82 -11.11 28.90
C SER A 22 5.34 -9.67 29.04
N GLY A 23 6.13 -8.68 28.65
CA GLY A 23 5.79 -7.25 28.75
C GLY A 23 4.62 -6.86 27.84
N LEU A 24 4.54 -7.40 26.63
CA LEU A 24 3.40 -7.18 25.71
C LEU A 24 2.10 -7.76 26.30
N THR A 25 2.15 -8.94 26.90
CA THR A 25 0.99 -9.59 27.52
C THR A 25 0.44 -8.78 28.70
N ASP A 26 1.31 -8.29 29.58
CA ASP A 26 0.91 -7.52 30.76
C ASP A 26 0.32 -6.17 30.34
N TRP A 27 0.92 -5.50 29.37
CA TRP A 27 0.36 -4.28 28.79
C TRP A 27 -1.01 -4.55 28.14
N ALA A 28 -1.18 -5.63 27.37
CA ALA A 28 -2.43 -5.97 26.72
C ALA A 28 -3.56 -6.21 27.72
N LYS A 29 -3.27 -6.86 28.87
CA LYS A 29 -4.25 -7.03 29.95
C LYS A 29 -4.67 -5.68 30.58
N ALA A 30 -3.72 -4.77 30.82
CA ALA A 30 -4.01 -3.43 31.31
C ALA A 30 -4.86 -2.66 30.28
N TRP A 31 -4.52 -2.74 28.99
CA TRP A 31 -5.29 -2.14 27.92
C TRP A 31 -6.73 -2.68 27.90
N ALA A 32 -6.94 -3.98 27.98
CA ALA A 32 -8.26 -4.59 27.99
C ALA A 32 -9.16 -4.11 29.15
N GLN A 33 -8.56 -3.73 30.28
CA GLN A 33 -9.28 -3.19 31.45
C GLN A 33 -9.64 -1.70 31.26
N THR A 34 -8.81 -0.93 30.57
CA THR A 34 -8.91 0.53 30.48
C THR A 34 -9.45 1.04 29.14
N SER A 35 -9.39 0.22 28.10
CA SER A 35 -9.87 0.57 26.76
C SER A 35 -11.39 0.86 26.76
N PRO A 36 -11.83 1.87 25.98
CA PRO A 36 -13.26 2.08 25.74
C PRO A 36 -13.86 1.00 24.82
N PHE A 37 -13.03 0.23 24.13
CA PHE A 37 -13.45 -0.82 23.22
C PHE A 37 -13.31 -2.19 23.89
N ARG A 38 -14.42 -2.87 24.09
CA ARG A 38 -14.46 -4.19 24.73
C ARG A 38 -15.16 -5.19 23.82
N PRO A 39 -14.51 -6.32 23.49
CA PRO A 39 -15.17 -7.39 22.75
C PRO A 39 -16.42 -7.92 23.47
N GLU A 40 -17.34 -8.45 22.72
CA GLU A 40 -18.44 -9.27 23.24
C GLU A 40 -17.87 -10.51 23.94
N THR A 41 -18.51 -10.95 25.01
CA THR A 41 -18.11 -12.15 25.75
C THR A 41 -18.16 -13.37 24.84
N GLY A 42 -17.06 -14.14 24.78
CA GLY A 42 -16.96 -15.33 23.95
C GLY A 42 -16.81 -15.05 22.45
N ALA A 43 -16.51 -13.82 22.06
CA ALA A 43 -16.31 -13.45 20.68
C ALA A 43 -15.20 -14.27 20.00
N THR A 44 -15.42 -14.59 18.75
CA THR A 44 -14.42 -15.19 17.84
C THR A 44 -14.52 -14.46 16.52
N LEU A 45 -13.45 -13.77 16.14
CA LEU A 45 -13.33 -13.05 14.88
C LEU A 45 -12.65 -13.92 13.83
N ASN A 46 -13.16 -13.89 12.61
CA ASN A 46 -12.50 -14.42 11.43
C ASN A 46 -11.95 -13.22 10.63
N LEU A 47 -10.62 -13.14 10.53
CA LEU A 47 -9.92 -12.09 9.83
C LEU A 47 -9.35 -12.61 8.52
N LEU A 48 -9.73 -11.98 7.40
CA LEU A 48 -9.14 -12.18 6.08
C LEU A 48 -8.01 -11.17 5.85
N ARG A 49 -6.83 -11.64 5.46
CA ARG A 49 -5.71 -10.82 4.97
C ARG A 49 -4.94 -11.55 3.85
N TRP A 50 -3.95 -10.87 3.26
CA TRP A 50 -3.03 -11.51 2.32
C TRP A 50 -1.89 -12.25 3.05
N ARG A 51 -1.23 -13.18 2.32
CA ARG A 51 -0.02 -13.85 2.79
C ARG A 51 1.12 -12.86 2.87
N ARG A 52 1.98 -13.06 3.86
CA ARG A 52 3.14 -12.22 4.12
C ARG A 52 4.07 -12.06 2.92
N PHE A 53 4.62 -10.86 2.80
CA PHE A 53 5.79 -10.54 1.98
C PHE A 53 7.06 -10.36 2.84
N VAL A 54 6.90 -9.93 4.10
CA VAL A 54 7.97 -9.76 5.09
C VAL A 54 7.69 -10.67 6.27
N GLU A 55 8.58 -11.64 6.52
CA GLU A 55 8.35 -12.67 7.54
C GLU A 55 8.30 -12.10 8.97
N ALA A 56 9.17 -11.14 9.29
CA ALA A 56 9.21 -10.50 10.60
C ALA A 56 7.94 -9.68 10.89
N GLU A 57 7.34 -9.04 9.87
CA GLU A 57 6.06 -8.34 9.97
C GLU A 57 4.95 -9.32 10.39
N ASP A 58 4.83 -10.44 9.69
CA ASP A 58 3.81 -11.45 9.95
C ASP A 58 3.99 -12.09 11.35
N ALA A 59 5.21 -12.37 11.74
CA ALA A 59 5.52 -12.89 13.07
C ALA A 59 5.11 -11.91 14.17
N GLN A 60 5.33 -10.60 13.97
CA GLN A 60 4.90 -9.58 14.93
C GLN A 60 3.38 -9.44 14.97
N PHE A 61 2.72 -9.46 13.81
CA PHE A 61 1.26 -9.47 13.75
C PHE A 61 0.66 -10.63 14.51
N ASN A 62 1.19 -11.84 14.34
CA ASN A 62 0.73 -13.03 15.06
C ASN A 62 0.96 -12.92 16.58
N ARG A 63 2.04 -12.28 17.04
CA ARG A 63 2.24 -11.96 18.47
C ARG A 63 1.16 -11.02 19.01
N MET A 64 0.78 -9.99 18.25
CA MET A 64 -0.29 -9.07 18.63
C MET A 64 -1.65 -9.79 18.71
N VAL A 65 -1.97 -10.66 17.75
CA VAL A 65 -3.17 -11.52 17.77
C VAL A 65 -3.22 -12.37 19.04
N ALA A 66 -2.10 -13.03 19.38
CA ALA A 66 -2.02 -13.85 20.60
C ALA A 66 -2.20 -13.01 21.88
N ALA A 67 -1.57 -11.84 21.95
CA ALA A 67 -1.69 -10.92 23.09
C ALA A 67 -3.12 -10.39 23.25
N PHE A 68 -3.79 -10.02 22.15
CA PHE A 68 -5.19 -9.62 22.16
C PHE A 68 -6.09 -10.72 22.68
N THR A 69 -5.93 -11.94 22.16
CA THR A 69 -6.72 -13.12 22.60
C THR A 69 -6.51 -13.39 24.09
N GLN A 70 -5.28 -13.38 24.56
CA GLN A 70 -4.97 -13.64 25.96
C GLN A 70 -5.52 -12.56 26.91
N ALA A 71 -5.50 -11.29 26.47
CA ALA A 71 -5.95 -10.18 27.28
C ALA A 71 -7.47 -10.05 27.34
N THR A 72 -8.17 -10.38 26.27
CA THR A 72 -9.60 -10.11 26.11
C THR A 72 -10.49 -11.36 26.13
N GLY A 73 -9.90 -12.54 25.92
CA GLY A 73 -10.65 -13.78 25.70
C GLY A 73 -11.25 -13.89 24.29
N CYS A 74 -11.15 -12.87 23.46
CA CYS A 74 -11.64 -12.89 22.08
C CYS A 74 -10.62 -13.60 21.17
N ARG A 75 -11.02 -14.68 20.51
CA ARG A 75 -10.17 -15.39 19.54
C ARG A 75 -10.19 -14.67 18.21
N VAL A 76 -9.04 -14.66 17.52
CA VAL A 76 -8.92 -14.13 16.15
C VAL A 76 -8.32 -15.20 15.26
N ASN A 77 -9.13 -15.75 14.35
CA ASN A 77 -8.73 -16.71 13.35
C ASN A 77 -8.28 -15.95 12.10
N VAL A 78 -6.98 -16.04 11.77
CA VAL A 78 -6.43 -15.34 10.60
C VAL A 78 -6.42 -16.26 9.39
N SER A 79 -7.11 -15.88 8.32
CA SER A 79 -7.07 -16.52 7.01
C SER A 79 -6.22 -15.70 6.06
N SER A 80 -5.17 -16.32 5.50
CA SER A 80 -4.23 -15.66 4.59
C SER A 80 -4.38 -16.19 3.18
N GLU A 81 -4.67 -15.28 2.24
CA GLU A 81 -4.90 -15.58 0.82
C GLU A 81 -3.80 -15.01 -0.07
N SER A 82 -3.85 -15.28 -1.37
CA SER A 82 -3.01 -14.55 -2.32
C SER A 82 -3.39 -13.07 -2.31
N PHE A 83 -2.44 -12.22 -2.65
CA PHE A 83 -2.67 -10.75 -2.67
C PHE A 83 -3.85 -10.38 -3.59
N ASP A 84 -3.92 -11.04 -4.75
CA ASP A 84 -4.95 -10.81 -5.75
C ASP A 84 -6.35 -11.37 -5.36
N ASP A 85 -6.43 -12.28 -4.38
CA ASP A 85 -7.70 -12.91 -3.96
C ASP A 85 -8.43 -12.14 -2.86
N VAL A 86 -7.77 -11.22 -2.15
CA VAL A 86 -8.38 -10.51 -1.00
C VAL A 86 -9.61 -9.71 -1.43
N GLN A 87 -9.50 -8.93 -2.50
CA GLN A 87 -10.61 -8.11 -2.99
C GLN A 87 -11.78 -8.96 -3.52
N PRO A 88 -11.60 -9.97 -4.40
CA PRO A 88 -12.69 -10.84 -4.83
C PRO A 88 -13.42 -11.51 -3.66
N LYS A 89 -12.68 -12.02 -2.65
CA LYS A 89 -13.28 -12.63 -1.46
C LYS A 89 -14.04 -11.63 -0.61
N ALA A 90 -13.52 -10.40 -0.45
CA ALA A 90 -14.22 -9.31 0.22
C ALA A 90 -15.55 -8.98 -0.49
N SER A 91 -15.53 -8.90 -1.81
CA SER A 91 -16.74 -8.64 -2.62
C SER A 91 -17.76 -9.76 -2.50
N VAL A 92 -17.33 -11.03 -2.51
CA VAL A 92 -18.22 -12.18 -2.28
C VAL A 92 -18.85 -12.09 -0.88
N ALA A 93 -18.06 -11.83 0.16
CA ALA A 93 -18.56 -11.71 1.53
C ALA A 93 -19.57 -10.56 1.69
N ALA A 94 -19.31 -9.41 1.07
CA ALA A 94 -20.23 -8.26 1.08
C ALA A 94 -21.56 -8.58 0.38
N ASN A 95 -21.52 -9.31 -0.74
CA ASN A 95 -22.71 -9.66 -1.52
C ASN A 95 -23.55 -10.75 -0.85
N THR A 96 -22.89 -11.77 -0.27
CA THR A 96 -23.59 -12.90 0.37
C THR A 96 -24.05 -12.61 1.80
N GLY A 97 -23.47 -11.59 2.45
CA GLY A 97 -23.72 -11.27 3.86
C GLY A 97 -23.18 -12.32 4.83
N THR A 98 -22.15 -13.08 4.41
CA THR A 98 -21.48 -14.11 5.24
C THR A 98 -19.99 -14.18 4.91
N GLY A 99 -19.17 -14.61 5.89
CA GLY A 99 -17.74 -14.78 5.70
C GLY A 99 -16.92 -14.20 6.85
N PRO A 100 -15.76 -13.57 6.55
CA PRO A 100 -14.91 -12.99 7.58
C PRO A 100 -15.59 -11.81 8.28
N ASP A 101 -15.37 -11.67 9.58
CA ASP A 101 -15.85 -10.54 10.39
C ASP A 101 -15.06 -9.27 10.13
N LEU A 102 -13.73 -9.45 9.95
CA LEU A 102 -12.77 -8.41 9.64
C LEU A 102 -12.04 -8.73 8.32
N ILE A 103 -11.80 -7.70 7.54
CA ILE A 103 -11.00 -7.80 6.31
C ILE A 103 -9.92 -6.73 6.34
N TRP A 104 -8.66 -7.14 6.28
CA TRP A 104 -7.54 -6.23 6.06
C TRP A 104 -7.21 -6.25 4.57
N SER A 105 -7.57 -5.16 3.90
CA SER A 105 -7.65 -5.09 2.44
C SER A 105 -6.68 -4.08 1.83
N LEU A 106 -6.92 -3.78 0.57
CA LEU A 106 -6.03 -3.03 -0.32
C LEU A 106 -6.79 -1.85 -0.93
N TYR A 107 -6.11 -0.72 -1.10
CA TYR A 107 -6.65 0.49 -1.73
C TYR A 107 -8.03 0.89 -1.17
N SER A 108 -8.97 1.10 -2.07
CA SER A 108 -10.34 1.57 -1.78
C SER A 108 -11.38 0.44 -1.71
N VAL A 109 -10.97 -0.81 -1.43
CA VAL A 109 -11.90 -1.97 -1.35
C VAL A 109 -13.12 -1.70 -0.45
N PRO A 110 -13.03 -1.07 0.75
CA PRO A 110 -14.22 -0.75 1.54
C PRO A 110 -15.23 0.13 0.79
N HIS A 111 -14.77 0.97 -0.12
CA HIS A 111 -15.62 1.86 -0.93
C HIS A 111 -16.40 1.15 -2.04
N LEU A 112 -16.11 -0.11 -2.35
CA LEU A 112 -16.92 -0.93 -3.27
C LEU A 112 -18.31 -1.27 -2.67
N PHE A 113 -18.39 -1.28 -1.34
CA PHE A 113 -19.62 -1.65 -0.61
C PHE A 113 -19.71 -0.94 0.75
N PRO A 114 -19.72 0.40 0.78
CA PRO A 114 -19.61 1.16 2.03
C PRO A 114 -20.73 0.84 3.02
N GLN A 115 -21.95 0.48 2.55
CA GLN A 115 -23.08 0.11 3.39
C GLN A 115 -22.92 -1.26 4.05
N ARG A 116 -21.94 -2.06 3.63
CA ARG A 116 -21.60 -3.36 4.24
C ARG A 116 -20.47 -3.26 5.25
N CYS A 117 -19.85 -2.09 5.38
CA CYS A 117 -18.80 -1.83 6.35
C CYS A 117 -19.38 -1.31 7.67
N LEU A 118 -18.83 -1.77 8.79
CA LEU A 118 -19.13 -1.21 10.10
C LEU A 118 -18.69 0.24 10.17
N GLU A 119 -19.53 1.09 10.78
CA GLU A 119 -19.08 2.43 11.16
C GLU A 119 -18.09 2.35 12.32
N VAL A 120 -16.92 2.93 12.13
CA VAL A 120 -15.78 2.89 13.07
C VAL A 120 -15.27 4.29 13.41
N THR A 121 -16.16 5.30 13.32
CA THR A 121 -15.83 6.71 13.63
C THR A 121 -15.32 6.87 15.05
N ASP A 122 -15.89 6.16 16.01
CA ASP A 122 -15.46 6.13 17.42
C ASP A 122 -14.01 5.63 17.58
N VAL A 123 -13.62 4.60 16.83
CA VAL A 123 -12.24 4.07 16.81
C VAL A 123 -11.27 5.08 16.18
N ALA A 124 -11.66 5.65 15.04
CA ALA A 124 -10.84 6.61 14.32
C ALA A 124 -10.62 7.89 15.13
N ASP A 125 -11.67 8.41 15.80
CA ASP A 125 -11.59 9.59 16.64
C ASP A 125 -10.71 9.33 17.88
N TYR A 126 -10.86 8.15 18.51
CA TYR A 126 -10.02 7.76 19.64
C TYR A 126 -8.53 7.73 19.26
N LEU A 127 -8.19 7.01 18.17
CA LEU A 127 -6.81 6.88 17.70
C LEU A 127 -6.25 8.21 17.22
N GLY A 128 -7.02 8.96 16.42
CA GLY A 128 -6.60 10.28 15.94
C GLY A 128 -6.31 11.25 17.06
N LYS A 129 -7.19 11.34 18.07
CA LYS A 129 -6.98 12.18 19.26
C LYS A 129 -5.75 11.75 20.07
N LYS A 130 -5.53 10.45 20.20
CA LYS A 130 -4.43 9.90 21.01
C LYS A 130 -3.07 10.05 20.31
N TYR A 131 -3.03 9.92 18.99
CA TYR A 131 -1.80 9.82 18.20
C TYR A 131 -1.58 11.00 17.24
N GLY A 132 -2.08 12.19 17.57
CA GLY A 132 -1.74 13.43 16.88
C GLY A 132 -2.41 13.65 15.53
N GLY A 133 -3.48 12.92 15.24
CA GLY A 133 -4.28 13.01 14.01
C GLY A 133 -3.82 12.03 12.93
N TRP A 134 -4.71 11.86 11.97
CA TRP A 134 -4.47 11.05 10.77
C TRP A 134 -3.82 11.87 9.66
N VAL A 135 -2.98 11.26 8.85
CA VAL A 135 -2.53 11.89 7.61
C VAL A 135 -3.71 12.03 6.63
N PRO A 136 -3.75 13.06 5.76
CA PRO A 136 -4.89 13.29 4.85
C PRO A 136 -5.26 12.10 3.97
N LEU A 137 -4.25 11.34 3.52
CA LEU A 137 -4.47 10.13 2.73
C LEU A 137 -5.28 9.07 3.48
N ALA A 138 -5.01 8.89 4.78
CA ALA A 138 -5.75 7.95 5.62
C ALA A 138 -7.22 8.36 5.76
N GLU A 139 -7.49 9.65 5.96
CA GLU A 139 -8.87 10.14 6.02
C GLU A 139 -9.62 9.88 4.70
N ALA A 140 -8.96 10.07 3.56
CA ALA A 140 -9.54 9.81 2.26
C ALA A 140 -9.94 8.34 2.09
N TYR A 141 -9.08 7.39 2.50
CA TYR A 141 -9.37 5.95 2.40
C TYR A 141 -10.29 5.44 3.51
N GLY A 142 -10.32 6.11 4.66
CA GLY A 142 -11.13 5.69 5.82
C GLY A 142 -12.59 6.11 5.74
N LYS A 143 -12.90 7.23 5.08
CA LYS A 143 -14.21 7.89 5.13
C LYS A 143 -15.05 7.68 3.88
N SER A 144 -16.35 7.48 4.10
CA SER A 144 -17.40 7.54 3.07
C SER A 144 -18.63 8.25 3.64
N GLY A 145 -19.17 9.23 2.93
CA GLY A 145 -20.33 10.00 3.40
C GLY A 145 -20.11 10.70 4.75
N GLY A 146 -18.88 11.11 5.04
CA GLY A 146 -18.50 11.77 6.31
C GLY A 146 -18.25 10.84 7.49
N LYS A 147 -18.47 9.54 7.36
CA LYS A 147 -18.27 8.50 8.38
C LYS A 147 -17.06 7.65 8.08
N TRP A 148 -16.38 7.19 9.13
CA TRP A 148 -15.32 6.19 8.96
C TRP A 148 -15.92 4.80 8.76
N ILE A 149 -15.62 4.21 7.61
CA ILE A 149 -16.05 2.86 7.22
C ILE A 149 -14.93 1.83 7.29
N SER A 150 -13.70 2.30 7.52
CA SER A 150 -12.51 1.48 7.72
C SER A 150 -11.47 2.24 8.53
N ILE A 151 -10.55 1.51 9.14
CA ILE A 151 -9.36 2.06 9.77
C ILE A 151 -8.18 1.78 8.83
N PRO A 152 -7.60 2.78 8.16
CA PRO A 152 -6.35 2.62 7.45
C PRO A 152 -5.24 2.28 8.45
N VAL A 153 -4.70 1.07 8.33
CA VAL A 153 -3.67 0.56 9.26
C VAL A 153 -2.31 1.12 8.88
N ALA A 154 -2.03 1.10 7.58
CA ALA A 154 -0.75 1.55 7.03
C ALA A 154 -0.89 1.87 5.53
N VAL A 155 0.21 2.36 4.96
CA VAL A 155 0.44 2.47 3.52
C VAL A 155 1.68 1.67 3.18
N ASN A 156 1.68 0.95 2.06
CA ASN A 156 2.88 0.35 1.50
C ASN A 156 3.37 1.19 0.33
N GLY A 157 4.61 1.67 0.41
CA GLY A 157 5.25 2.40 -0.68
C GLY A 157 5.80 1.47 -1.73
N GLY A 158 5.44 1.71 -2.99
CA GLY A 158 6.10 1.11 -4.15
C GLY A 158 7.02 2.13 -4.79
N TYR A 159 8.33 1.88 -4.78
CA TYR A 159 9.35 2.79 -5.29
C TYR A 159 10.31 2.08 -6.24
N ILE A 160 11.20 2.83 -6.87
CA ILE A 160 12.23 2.26 -7.76
C ILE A 160 13.24 1.50 -6.92
N ASN A 161 13.33 0.20 -7.13
CA ASN A 161 14.35 -0.70 -6.63
C ASN A 161 15.40 -0.88 -7.73
N TYR A 162 16.68 -0.67 -7.46
CA TYR A 162 17.72 -0.75 -8.47
C TYR A 162 19.02 -1.36 -7.97
N ARG A 163 19.80 -1.95 -8.89
CA ARG A 163 21.14 -2.49 -8.64
C ARG A 163 22.16 -1.38 -8.83
N ILE A 164 22.88 -1.01 -7.76
CA ILE A 164 23.87 0.09 -7.76
C ILE A 164 24.99 -0.15 -8.78
N SER A 165 25.54 -1.36 -8.81
CA SER A 165 26.62 -1.70 -9.72
C SER A 165 26.20 -1.65 -11.20
N MET A 166 24.98 -2.11 -11.51
CA MET A 166 24.45 -2.14 -12.87
C MET A 166 24.11 -0.72 -13.36
N LEU A 167 23.57 0.12 -12.49
CA LEU A 167 23.31 1.53 -12.78
C LEU A 167 24.62 2.27 -13.10
N LYS A 168 25.67 2.05 -12.30
CA LYS A 168 27.00 2.62 -12.56
C LYS A 168 27.61 2.10 -13.87
N ALA A 169 27.48 0.82 -14.16
CA ALA A 169 27.94 0.23 -15.43
C ALA A 169 27.19 0.80 -16.65
N ALA A 170 25.97 1.27 -16.47
CA ALA A 170 25.19 1.98 -17.49
C ALA A 170 25.56 3.48 -17.61
N GLY A 171 26.47 3.98 -16.77
CA GLY A 171 26.95 5.37 -16.83
C GLY A 171 26.19 6.35 -15.93
N PHE A 172 25.41 5.86 -14.97
CA PHE A 172 24.63 6.69 -14.04
C PHE A 172 25.12 6.51 -12.61
N ASN A 173 25.15 7.59 -11.84
CA ASN A 173 25.50 7.54 -10.41
C ASN A 173 24.27 7.41 -9.50
N GLU A 174 23.12 7.83 -9.98
CA GLU A 174 21.83 7.80 -9.28
C GLU A 174 20.68 7.62 -10.27
N VAL A 175 19.51 7.24 -9.79
CA VAL A 175 18.29 7.20 -10.61
C VAL A 175 17.89 8.64 -10.96
N PRO A 176 17.76 8.99 -12.25
CA PRO A 176 17.34 10.32 -12.67
C PRO A 176 15.97 10.69 -12.08
N GLN A 177 15.84 11.93 -11.63
CA GLN A 177 14.64 12.41 -10.94
C GLN A 177 13.51 12.86 -11.88
N ASP A 178 13.73 12.87 -13.18
CA ASP A 178 12.74 13.20 -14.19
C ASP A 178 12.52 12.04 -15.17
N THR A 179 11.34 12.04 -15.81
CA THR A 179 10.94 10.95 -16.72
C THR A 179 11.83 10.81 -17.95
N LYS A 180 12.42 11.90 -18.46
CA LYS A 180 13.33 11.84 -19.63
C LYS A 180 14.62 11.14 -19.26
N GLY A 181 15.28 11.56 -18.19
CA GLY A 181 16.51 10.92 -17.70
C GLY A 181 16.28 9.47 -17.31
N PHE A 182 15.12 9.16 -16.73
CA PHE A 182 14.75 7.80 -16.37
C PHE A 182 14.61 6.87 -17.61
N LEU A 183 14.01 7.37 -18.68
CA LEU A 183 13.96 6.62 -19.94
C LEU A 183 15.37 6.37 -20.52
N GLU A 184 16.26 7.36 -20.48
CA GLU A 184 17.66 7.20 -20.92
C GLU A 184 18.42 6.17 -20.05
N LEU A 185 18.19 6.16 -18.73
CA LEU A 185 18.73 5.12 -17.85
C LEU A 185 18.22 3.73 -18.28
N CYS A 186 16.94 3.55 -18.49
CA CYS A 186 16.36 2.26 -18.88
C CYS A 186 16.88 1.78 -20.25
N LYS A 187 17.06 2.69 -21.22
CA LYS A 187 17.71 2.40 -22.51
C LYS A 187 19.17 1.94 -22.33
N ALA A 188 19.92 2.63 -21.48
CA ALA A 188 21.33 2.29 -21.20
C ALA A 188 21.45 0.93 -20.49
N LEU A 189 20.59 0.64 -19.52
CA LEU A 189 20.54 -0.66 -18.82
C LEU A 189 20.24 -1.80 -19.82
N LYS A 190 19.26 -1.61 -20.71
CA LYS A 190 18.99 -2.59 -21.77
C LYS A 190 20.18 -2.81 -22.70
N ALA A 191 20.85 -1.73 -23.13
CA ALA A 191 22.02 -1.82 -24.00
C ALA A 191 23.22 -2.57 -23.34
N LYS A 192 23.27 -2.59 -21.99
CA LYS A 192 24.23 -3.37 -21.21
C LYS A 192 23.81 -4.82 -20.96
N GLY A 193 22.64 -5.24 -21.44
CA GLY A 193 22.10 -6.59 -21.20
C GLY A 193 21.53 -6.79 -19.81
N THR A 194 21.28 -5.73 -19.07
CA THR A 194 20.68 -5.73 -17.72
C THR A 194 19.39 -4.91 -17.70
N PRO A 195 18.34 -5.35 -18.42
CA PRO A 195 17.13 -4.56 -18.62
C PRO A 195 16.40 -4.28 -17.31
N SER A 196 15.52 -3.29 -17.35
CA SER A 196 14.48 -3.09 -16.34
C SER A 196 13.28 -4.00 -16.60
N GLY A 197 12.39 -4.12 -15.59
CA GLY A 197 11.13 -4.85 -15.75
C GLY A 197 10.08 -4.32 -14.76
N PHE A 198 8.93 -3.90 -15.27
CA PHE A 198 7.81 -3.41 -14.46
C PHE A 198 6.56 -4.23 -14.78
N PRO A 199 5.78 -4.64 -13.78
CA PRO A 199 4.51 -5.31 -14.01
C PRO A 199 3.54 -4.41 -14.80
N LEU A 200 3.03 -4.94 -15.91
CA LEU A 200 1.96 -4.32 -16.68
C LEU A 200 0.82 -5.32 -16.94
N GLY A 201 0.83 -6.46 -16.23
CA GLY A 201 -0.31 -7.33 -16.03
C GLY A 201 -1.27 -6.73 -14.99
N ARG A 202 -2.40 -7.39 -14.76
CA ARG A 202 -3.37 -6.99 -13.73
C ARG A 202 -2.85 -7.33 -12.32
N ALA A 203 -1.70 -6.75 -11.98
CA ALA A 203 -1.09 -6.84 -10.65
C ALA A 203 -1.73 -5.77 -9.75
N THR A 204 -2.31 -6.21 -8.63
CA THR A 204 -3.10 -5.34 -7.75
C THR A 204 -2.28 -4.18 -7.20
N GLY A 205 -1.06 -4.44 -6.72
CA GLY A 205 -0.14 -3.43 -6.18
C GLY A 205 0.69 -2.76 -7.28
N ASP A 206 1.65 -3.49 -7.81
CA ASP A 206 2.71 -2.93 -8.66
C ASP A 206 2.21 -2.49 -10.04
N GLY A 207 1.26 -3.24 -10.63
CA GLY A 207 0.67 -2.86 -11.92
C GLY A 207 -0.14 -1.57 -11.82
N ASN A 208 -0.97 -1.42 -10.77
CA ASN A 208 -1.68 -0.17 -10.53
C ASN A 208 -0.72 0.98 -10.20
N ALA A 209 0.32 0.75 -9.38
CA ALA A 209 1.29 1.79 -9.04
C ALA A 209 2.01 2.32 -10.28
N PHE A 210 2.50 1.43 -11.14
CA PHE A 210 3.20 1.79 -12.36
C PHE A 210 2.28 2.51 -13.38
N ALA A 211 1.10 1.96 -13.64
CA ALA A 211 0.18 2.53 -14.61
C ALA A 211 -0.36 3.91 -14.17
N HIS A 212 -0.70 4.10 -12.90
CA HIS A 212 -1.16 5.39 -12.40
C HIS A 212 -0.03 6.42 -12.35
N TRP A 213 1.22 6.02 -12.01
CA TRP A 213 2.37 6.92 -12.15
C TRP A 213 2.55 7.38 -13.60
N LEU A 214 2.48 6.50 -14.59
CA LEU A 214 2.54 6.87 -16.00
C LEU A 214 1.46 7.90 -16.37
N LEU A 215 0.21 7.67 -15.94
CA LEU A 215 -0.91 8.56 -16.25
C LEU A 215 -0.76 9.92 -15.56
N TRP A 216 -0.61 9.90 -14.24
CA TRP A 216 -0.69 11.11 -13.41
C TRP A 216 0.55 11.99 -13.51
N SER A 217 1.74 11.40 -13.68
CA SER A 217 2.98 12.17 -13.86
C SER A 217 2.99 13.00 -15.15
N HIS A 218 2.18 12.60 -16.15
CA HIS A 218 1.98 13.38 -17.38
C HIS A 218 0.82 14.36 -17.27
N GLY A 219 0.14 14.46 -16.13
CA GLY A 219 -0.98 15.38 -15.92
C GLY A 219 -2.34 14.85 -16.36
N ALA A 220 -2.41 13.61 -16.86
CA ALA A 220 -3.67 12.97 -17.21
C ALA A 220 -4.37 12.40 -15.97
N ALA A 221 -5.68 12.21 -16.06
CA ALA A 221 -6.52 11.57 -15.06
C ALA A 221 -7.72 10.87 -15.71
N GLN A 222 -8.30 9.92 -14.99
CA GLN A 222 -9.52 9.24 -15.44
C GLN A 222 -10.71 10.18 -15.44
N VAL A 223 -10.82 10.99 -14.39
CA VAL A 223 -11.88 11.97 -14.16
C VAL A 223 -11.31 13.26 -13.57
N ASP A 224 -12.08 14.34 -13.63
CA ASP A 224 -11.81 15.59 -12.89
C ASP A 224 -12.44 15.57 -11.49
N GLU A 225 -12.35 16.70 -10.77
CA GLU A 225 -12.86 16.86 -9.40
C GLU A 225 -14.39 16.73 -9.31
N ASN A 226 -15.09 16.88 -10.44
CA ASN A 226 -16.54 16.75 -10.57
C ASN A 226 -16.95 15.39 -11.15
N GLU A 227 -16.03 14.44 -11.18
CA GLU A 227 -16.21 13.08 -11.73
C GLU A 227 -16.54 13.05 -13.24
N LYS A 228 -16.28 14.14 -13.97
CA LYS A 228 -16.37 14.13 -15.43
C LYS A 228 -15.18 13.38 -16.01
N ILE A 229 -15.44 12.47 -16.93
CA ILE A 229 -14.41 11.65 -17.59
C ILE A 229 -13.49 12.54 -18.42
N THR A 230 -12.16 12.47 -18.13
CA THR A 230 -11.11 13.27 -18.76
C THR A 230 -10.00 12.43 -19.37
N ILE A 231 -10.15 11.09 -19.39
CA ILE A 231 -9.12 10.18 -19.88
C ILE A 231 -8.74 10.42 -21.35
N ASN A 232 -9.64 10.98 -22.15
CA ASN A 232 -9.39 11.34 -23.54
C ASN A 232 -8.78 12.74 -23.63
N SER A 233 -7.49 12.84 -23.40
CA SER A 233 -6.76 14.11 -23.34
C SER A 233 -5.41 14.03 -24.09
N ALA A 234 -4.80 15.19 -24.33
CA ALA A 234 -3.45 15.28 -24.91
C ALA A 234 -2.39 14.67 -23.97
N GLU A 235 -2.58 14.85 -22.68
CA GLU A 235 -1.73 14.32 -21.61
C GLU A 235 -1.75 12.77 -21.58
N THR A 236 -2.92 12.16 -21.75
CA THR A 236 -3.04 10.69 -21.87
C THR A 236 -2.29 10.18 -23.10
N ARG A 237 -2.40 10.88 -24.24
CA ARG A 237 -1.65 10.54 -25.45
C ARG A 237 -0.14 10.63 -25.23
N ALA A 238 0.31 11.67 -24.52
CA ALA A 238 1.73 11.82 -24.18
C ALA A 238 2.20 10.71 -23.24
N ALA A 239 1.41 10.36 -22.22
CA ALA A 239 1.69 9.26 -21.31
C ALA A 239 1.80 7.91 -22.03
N LEU A 240 0.89 7.63 -22.97
CA LEU A 240 0.92 6.37 -23.75
C LEU A 240 2.16 6.27 -24.64
N ARG A 241 2.55 7.36 -25.33
CA ARG A 241 3.79 7.38 -26.13
C ARG A 241 5.03 7.15 -25.28
N TYR A 242 5.14 7.85 -24.14
CA TYR A 242 6.21 7.65 -23.19
C TYR A 242 6.26 6.21 -22.66
N ALA A 243 5.10 5.68 -22.29
CA ALA A 243 4.98 4.31 -21.78
C ALA A 243 5.46 3.28 -22.81
N LYS A 244 5.16 3.47 -24.10
CA LYS A 244 5.63 2.58 -25.16
C LYS A 244 7.14 2.61 -25.32
N GLU A 245 7.76 3.80 -25.32
CA GLU A 245 9.22 3.91 -25.38
C GLU A 245 9.89 3.25 -24.16
N LEU A 246 9.32 3.46 -22.96
CA LEU A 246 9.81 2.85 -21.73
C LEU A 246 9.65 1.33 -21.75
N TRP A 247 8.46 0.83 -22.17
CA TRP A 247 8.17 -0.59 -22.31
C TRP A 247 9.14 -1.30 -23.25
N ASP A 248 9.54 -0.66 -24.33
CA ASP A 248 10.49 -1.23 -25.28
C ASP A 248 11.90 -1.42 -24.69
N THR A 249 12.16 -0.89 -23.49
CA THR A 249 13.41 -1.14 -22.74
C THR A 249 13.34 -2.34 -21.80
N PHE A 250 12.15 -2.90 -21.54
CA PHE A 250 11.97 -3.94 -20.53
C PHE A 250 12.42 -5.32 -20.99
N ILE A 251 12.62 -6.21 -20.01
CA ILE A 251 12.69 -7.64 -20.25
C ILE A 251 11.34 -8.11 -20.84
N PRO A 252 11.35 -9.09 -21.79
CA PRO A 252 10.10 -9.62 -22.33
C PRO A 252 9.18 -10.25 -21.27
N GLY A 253 7.86 -10.22 -21.51
CA GLY A 253 6.87 -10.95 -20.72
C GLY A 253 6.23 -10.16 -19.57
N THR A 254 6.64 -8.92 -19.32
CA THR A 254 6.15 -8.12 -18.19
C THR A 254 4.66 -7.77 -18.26
N ALA A 255 4.02 -7.90 -19.44
CA ALA A 255 2.56 -7.78 -19.60
C ALA A 255 1.75 -8.86 -18.85
N ALA A 256 2.39 -9.97 -18.49
CA ALA A 256 1.77 -11.05 -17.73
C ALA A 256 2.23 -11.09 -16.26
N TRP A 257 3.04 -10.13 -15.82
CA TRP A 257 3.56 -10.12 -14.46
C TRP A 257 2.50 -9.67 -13.45
N ASN A 258 2.45 -10.40 -12.33
CA ASN A 258 1.74 -10.02 -11.11
C ASN A 258 2.70 -9.49 -10.04
N ASP A 259 2.19 -9.22 -8.83
CA ASP A 259 2.93 -8.65 -7.69
C ASP A 259 4.08 -9.50 -7.12
N SER A 260 4.41 -10.64 -7.72
CA SER A 260 5.53 -11.50 -7.30
C SER A 260 6.54 -11.78 -8.40
N ASN A 261 6.24 -11.46 -9.65
CA ASN A 261 7.13 -11.76 -10.77
C ASN A 261 8.36 -10.86 -10.80
N ASN A 262 8.18 -9.55 -10.58
CA ASN A 262 9.28 -8.59 -10.46
C ASN A 262 10.24 -8.92 -9.31
N ASN A 263 9.71 -9.38 -8.16
CA ASN A 263 10.52 -9.84 -7.03
C ASN A 263 11.44 -10.99 -7.46
N ARG A 264 10.87 -12.00 -8.13
CA ARG A 264 11.65 -13.15 -8.62
C ARG A 264 12.70 -12.74 -9.64
N ALA A 265 12.32 -11.94 -10.64
CA ALA A 265 13.23 -11.48 -11.68
C ALA A 265 14.38 -10.62 -11.13
N PHE A 266 14.12 -9.79 -10.12
CA PHE A 266 15.16 -8.99 -9.46
C PHE A 266 16.08 -9.86 -8.61
N LEU A 267 15.52 -10.80 -7.82
CA LEU A 267 16.27 -11.70 -6.93
C LEU A 267 17.06 -12.78 -7.71
N SER A 268 16.65 -13.13 -8.93
CA SER A 268 17.44 -13.99 -9.82
C SER A 268 18.54 -13.24 -10.57
N GLY A 269 18.49 -11.89 -10.58
CA GLY A 269 19.43 -11.03 -11.31
C GLY A 269 19.10 -10.85 -12.79
N GLU A 270 17.88 -11.25 -13.23
CA GLU A 270 17.42 -11.08 -14.61
C GLU A 270 17.15 -9.62 -14.96
N ILE A 271 16.79 -8.80 -13.97
CA ILE A 271 16.55 -7.37 -14.13
C ILE A 271 17.40 -6.55 -13.16
N SER A 272 17.74 -5.35 -13.57
CA SER A 272 18.51 -4.39 -12.79
C SER A 272 17.68 -3.37 -12.05
N LEU A 273 16.43 -3.17 -12.48
CA LEU A 273 15.56 -2.11 -11.99
C LEU A 273 14.08 -2.50 -12.14
N THR A 274 13.29 -2.22 -11.10
CA THR A 274 11.84 -2.42 -11.06
C THR A 274 11.20 -1.43 -10.10
N ALA A 275 9.87 -1.37 -10.06
CA ALA A 275 9.15 -0.77 -8.94
C ALA A 275 8.63 -1.86 -8.02
N ASN A 276 8.78 -1.65 -6.71
CA ASN A 276 8.25 -2.55 -5.67
C ASN A 276 8.30 -1.88 -4.29
N GLY A 277 7.63 -2.48 -3.32
CA GLY A 277 7.87 -2.21 -1.92
C GLY A 277 9.27 -2.69 -1.46
N ILE A 278 9.55 -2.56 -0.17
CA ILE A 278 10.84 -2.99 0.41
C ILE A 278 11.01 -4.52 0.45
N SER A 279 9.99 -5.28 0.08
CA SER A 279 9.95 -6.73 0.23
C SER A 279 11.10 -7.48 -0.48
N ILE A 280 11.57 -6.97 -1.63
CA ILE A 280 12.74 -7.50 -2.34
C ILE A 280 13.98 -7.41 -1.45
N TYR A 281 14.26 -6.22 -0.91
CA TYR A 281 15.40 -5.98 -0.03
C TYR A 281 15.31 -6.80 1.26
N ALA A 282 14.15 -6.78 1.91
CA ALA A 282 13.92 -7.51 3.15
C ALA A 282 14.14 -9.03 2.96
N ALA A 283 13.61 -9.61 1.88
CA ALA A 283 13.81 -11.02 1.56
C ALA A 283 15.27 -11.34 1.22
N ALA A 284 15.90 -10.52 0.39
CA ALA A 284 17.28 -10.75 -0.05
C ALA A 284 18.27 -10.69 1.13
N ARG A 285 18.09 -9.75 2.05
CA ARG A 285 19.00 -9.52 3.19
C ARG A 285 19.08 -10.73 4.14
N VAL A 286 17.96 -11.42 4.36
CA VAL A 286 17.90 -12.58 5.28
C VAL A 286 17.98 -13.92 4.58
N SER A 287 18.14 -13.93 3.25
CA SER A 287 18.19 -15.15 2.45
C SER A 287 19.35 -16.05 2.82
N GLN A 288 19.14 -17.35 2.75
CA GLN A 288 20.22 -18.36 2.85
C GLN A 288 21.08 -18.40 1.59
N ASP A 289 20.57 -17.93 0.45
CA ASP A 289 21.32 -17.82 -0.79
C ASP A 289 22.28 -16.62 -0.76
N ALA A 290 23.59 -16.91 -0.89
CA ALA A 290 24.63 -15.89 -0.89
C ALA A 290 24.45 -14.86 -2.00
N LYS A 291 23.99 -15.27 -3.20
CA LYS A 291 23.75 -14.37 -4.32
C LYS A 291 22.64 -13.35 -4.01
N GLN A 292 21.59 -13.77 -3.32
CA GLN A 292 20.54 -12.86 -2.91
C GLN A 292 21.03 -11.87 -1.85
N ARG A 293 21.90 -12.28 -0.91
CA ARG A 293 22.52 -11.34 0.03
C ARG A 293 23.45 -10.34 -0.66
N GLU A 294 24.17 -10.76 -1.70
CA GLU A 294 24.94 -9.85 -2.56
C GLU A 294 24.04 -8.84 -3.28
N ILE A 295 22.85 -9.27 -3.75
CA ILE A 295 21.84 -8.37 -4.31
C ILE A 295 21.39 -7.35 -3.27
N ALA A 296 21.09 -7.77 -2.03
CA ALA A 296 20.73 -6.85 -0.96
C ALA A 296 21.81 -5.81 -0.66
N ALA A 297 23.07 -6.19 -0.71
CA ALA A 297 24.19 -5.27 -0.54
C ALA A 297 24.31 -4.26 -1.71
N ASP A 298 24.07 -4.71 -2.93
CA ASP A 298 24.20 -3.95 -4.18
C ASP A 298 22.91 -3.26 -4.65
N MET A 299 21.84 -3.23 -3.86
CA MET A 299 20.62 -2.54 -4.23
C MET A 299 20.34 -1.33 -3.35
N ASP A 300 19.53 -0.41 -3.89
CA ASP A 300 19.00 0.72 -3.15
C ASP A 300 17.63 1.11 -3.73
N HIS A 301 17.02 2.12 -3.14
CA HIS A 301 15.69 2.60 -3.49
C HIS A 301 15.70 4.08 -3.85
N ALA A 302 14.87 4.46 -4.82
CA ALA A 302 14.68 5.85 -5.21
C ALA A 302 13.18 6.15 -5.38
N PHE A 303 12.81 7.41 -5.19
CA PHE A 303 11.47 7.87 -5.52
C PHE A 303 11.16 7.70 -7.01
N TRP A 304 9.87 7.66 -7.35
CA TRP A 304 9.42 7.74 -8.72
C TRP A 304 9.91 9.04 -9.36
N PRO A 305 10.36 9.00 -10.62
CA PRO A 305 10.71 10.20 -11.37
C PRO A 305 9.52 11.15 -11.51
N ILE A 306 9.81 12.43 -11.46
CA ILE A 306 8.83 13.50 -11.66
C ILE A 306 8.60 13.68 -13.17
N GLY A 307 7.36 13.59 -13.59
CA GLY A 307 6.98 13.80 -14.98
C GLY A 307 6.63 15.27 -15.27
N PRO A 308 6.05 15.52 -16.45
CA PRO A 308 5.71 16.87 -16.91
C PRO A 308 4.83 17.69 -15.96
N ILE A 309 4.09 17.03 -15.05
CA ILE A 309 3.28 17.72 -14.01
C ILE A 309 4.15 18.50 -13.00
N GLY A 310 5.46 18.25 -12.93
CA GLY A 310 6.42 19.00 -12.11
C GLY A 310 6.36 18.74 -10.61
N LYS A 311 5.67 17.69 -10.17
CA LYS A 311 5.54 17.26 -8.77
C LYS A 311 5.38 15.74 -8.66
N PRO A 312 5.58 15.13 -7.46
CA PRO A 312 5.26 13.73 -7.25
C PRO A 312 3.80 13.41 -7.62
N ALA A 313 3.59 12.31 -8.32
CA ALA A 313 2.28 11.88 -8.79
C ALA A 313 2.19 10.36 -8.74
N GLU A 314 2.04 9.84 -7.53
CA GLU A 314 2.17 8.43 -7.20
C GLU A 314 0.86 7.94 -6.58
N ILE A 315 0.49 6.69 -6.80
CA ILE A 315 -0.45 5.97 -5.94
C ILE A 315 0.34 4.97 -5.11
N GLN A 316 0.17 5.03 -3.79
CA GLN A 316 0.74 4.06 -2.88
C GLN A 316 -0.37 3.17 -2.32
N LEU A 317 -0.02 1.95 -1.99
CA LEU A 317 -0.99 0.92 -1.62
C LEU A 317 -1.46 1.11 -0.17
N ALA A 318 -2.64 1.71 0.01
CA ALA A 318 -3.27 1.80 1.31
C ALA A 318 -3.77 0.43 1.79
N PHE A 319 -3.66 0.19 3.10
CA PHE A 319 -4.07 -1.03 3.78
C PHE A 319 -5.20 -0.76 4.77
N PRO A 320 -6.45 -0.53 4.33
CA PRO A 320 -7.58 -0.37 5.22
C PRO A 320 -8.04 -1.70 5.82
N MET A 321 -8.33 -1.69 7.12
CA MET A 321 -9.03 -2.77 7.82
C MET A 321 -10.47 -2.34 8.09
N PHE A 322 -11.44 -3.19 7.77
CA PHE A 322 -12.85 -2.91 7.98
C PHE A 322 -13.59 -4.12 8.52
N GLY A 323 -14.59 -3.86 9.36
CA GLY A 323 -15.51 -4.85 9.86
C GLY A 323 -16.74 -4.96 8.95
N MET A 324 -17.33 -6.13 8.91
CA MET A 324 -18.55 -6.37 8.12
C MET A 324 -19.80 -6.18 8.98
N THR A 325 -20.84 -5.52 8.43
CA THR A 325 -22.10 -5.26 9.17
C THR A 325 -22.86 -6.53 9.58
N TYR A 326 -22.60 -7.66 8.92
CA TYR A 326 -23.20 -8.95 9.30
C TYR A 326 -22.47 -9.64 10.46
N SER A 327 -21.31 -9.11 10.91
CA SER A 327 -20.59 -9.69 12.05
C SER A 327 -21.48 -9.66 13.31
N ARG A 328 -21.48 -10.77 14.04
CA ARG A 328 -22.13 -10.85 15.35
C ARG A 328 -21.33 -10.20 16.47
N PHE A 329 -20.09 -9.77 16.16
CA PHE A 329 -19.13 -9.25 17.12
C PHE A 329 -18.58 -7.87 16.69
N PRO A 330 -19.44 -6.85 16.48
CA PRO A 330 -19.00 -5.53 16.03
C PRO A 330 -18.05 -4.83 17.01
N ASN A 331 -18.25 -5.03 18.33
CA ASN A 331 -17.36 -4.44 19.33
C ASN A 331 -15.98 -5.13 19.34
N ALA A 332 -15.93 -6.44 19.11
CA ALA A 332 -14.67 -7.15 18.97
C ALA A 332 -13.89 -6.68 17.73
N CYS A 333 -14.57 -6.41 16.60
CA CYS A 333 -13.95 -5.80 15.42
C CYS A 333 -13.31 -4.45 15.75
N LYS A 334 -14.06 -3.56 16.41
CA LYS A 334 -13.58 -2.24 16.83
C LYS A 334 -12.41 -2.33 17.83
N ALA A 335 -12.53 -3.23 18.81
CA ALA A 335 -11.49 -3.45 19.80
C ALA A 335 -10.19 -3.93 19.16
N PHE A 336 -10.25 -4.86 18.20
CA PHE A 336 -9.06 -5.35 17.51
C PHE A 336 -8.39 -4.27 16.66
N MET A 337 -9.18 -3.47 15.91
CA MET A 337 -8.65 -2.34 15.14
C MET A 337 -7.95 -1.30 16.02
N ALA A 338 -8.55 -0.96 17.18
CA ALA A 338 -7.93 -0.04 18.13
C ALA A 338 -6.64 -0.62 18.71
N PHE A 339 -6.67 -1.90 19.13
CA PHE A 339 -5.56 -2.58 19.77
C PHE A 339 -4.28 -2.62 18.93
N ILE A 340 -4.39 -2.99 17.65
CA ILE A 340 -3.21 -3.14 16.78
C ILE A 340 -2.51 -1.82 16.47
N LEU A 341 -3.21 -0.68 16.58
CA LEU A 341 -2.67 0.65 16.33
C LEU A 341 -2.23 1.38 17.61
N GLU A 342 -2.33 0.75 18.76
CA GLU A 342 -1.72 1.27 20.00
C GLU A 342 -0.20 1.28 19.89
N ALA A 343 0.47 2.27 20.48
CA ALA A 343 1.91 2.46 20.32
C ALA A 343 2.76 1.27 20.73
N GLU A 344 2.35 0.55 21.77
CA GLU A 344 3.03 -0.64 22.27
C GLU A 344 2.99 -1.83 21.31
N ASN A 345 2.00 -1.85 20.41
CA ASN A 345 1.88 -2.80 19.32
C ASN A 345 2.47 -2.26 18.02
N PHE A 346 2.10 -1.02 17.67
CA PHE A 346 2.36 -0.49 16.34
C PHE A 346 3.83 -0.13 16.13
N ASN A 347 4.52 0.42 17.15
CA ASN A 347 5.94 0.73 17.02
C ASN A 347 6.80 -0.54 16.78
N PRO A 348 6.69 -1.62 17.59
CA PRO A 348 7.41 -2.86 17.29
C PRO A 348 7.01 -3.49 15.94
N TRP A 349 5.77 -3.27 15.51
CA TRP A 349 5.30 -3.79 14.22
C TRP A 349 5.89 -3.02 13.04
N LEU A 350 5.95 -1.68 13.11
CA LEU A 350 6.67 -0.86 12.13
C LEU A 350 8.14 -1.25 12.02
N GLU A 351 8.79 -1.48 13.18
CA GLU A 351 10.19 -1.91 13.23
C GLU A 351 10.40 -3.28 12.58
N ALA A 352 9.50 -4.23 12.83
CA ALA A 352 9.55 -5.57 12.23
C ALA A 352 9.21 -5.55 10.73
N ALA A 353 8.38 -4.60 10.29
CA ALA A 353 8.01 -4.42 8.90
C ALA A 353 9.12 -3.77 8.06
N GLU A 354 10.09 -3.11 8.69
CA GLU A 354 11.30 -2.54 8.04
C GLU A 354 11.01 -1.63 6.83
N GLY A 355 9.88 -0.92 6.86
CA GLY A 355 9.43 -0.06 5.75
C GLY A 355 8.35 -0.68 4.84
N TYR A 356 7.96 -1.93 5.07
CA TYR A 356 6.80 -2.53 4.38
C TYR A 356 5.48 -1.88 4.79
N LEU A 357 5.39 -1.45 6.04
CA LEU A 357 4.29 -0.65 6.56
C LEU A 357 4.76 0.77 6.84
N THR A 358 4.10 1.76 6.24
CA THR A 358 4.27 3.17 6.57
C THR A 358 3.09 3.63 7.39
N HIS A 359 3.37 4.30 8.50
CA HIS A 359 2.37 4.80 9.42
C HIS A 359 1.42 5.83 8.78
N VAL A 360 0.25 5.96 9.36
CA VAL A 360 -0.82 6.88 8.93
C VAL A 360 -1.33 7.77 10.07
N LEU A 361 -0.77 7.63 11.27
CA LEU A 361 -0.98 8.49 12.44
C LEU A 361 0.30 9.28 12.70
N ASN A 362 0.18 10.59 12.91
CA ASN A 362 1.32 11.51 12.94
C ASN A 362 2.32 11.23 14.08
N ALA A 363 1.90 10.64 15.21
CA ALA A 363 2.79 10.31 16.31
C ALA A 363 3.90 9.31 15.94
N TYR A 364 3.74 8.54 14.88
CA TYR A 364 4.69 7.50 14.45
C TYR A 364 5.75 7.99 13.45
N ASP A 365 5.73 9.28 13.08
CA ASP A 365 6.77 9.91 12.24
C ASP A 365 8.19 9.72 12.81
N SER A 366 8.31 9.66 14.13
CA SER A 366 9.60 9.54 14.83
C SER A 366 10.07 8.10 15.07
N ASN A 367 9.39 7.09 14.50
CA ASN A 367 9.79 5.70 14.70
C ASN A 367 11.20 5.47 14.14
N PRO A 368 12.10 4.78 14.89
CA PRO A 368 13.50 4.56 14.48
C PRO A 368 13.66 3.79 13.16
N VAL A 369 12.65 3.06 12.69
CA VAL A 369 12.71 2.32 11.42
C VAL A 369 13.08 3.22 10.24
N TRP A 370 12.70 4.49 10.27
CA TRP A 370 12.94 5.45 9.17
C TRP A 370 14.38 5.97 9.10
N THR A 371 15.16 5.79 10.16
CA THR A 371 16.54 6.29 10.25
C THR A 371 17.57 5.16 10.46
N ARG A 372 17.14 3.96 10.87
CA ARG A 372 18.00 2.83 11.16
C ARG A 372 18.74 2.32 9.93
N ASP A 373 18.02 2.19 8.81
CA ASP A 373 18.56 1.74 7.54
C ASP A 373 18.32 2.81 6.47
N PRO A 374 19.38 3.46 5.93
CA PRO A 374 19.23 4.47 4.88
C PRO A 374 18.47 3.98 3.65
N LYS A 375 18.55 2.68 3.34
CA LYS A 375 17.83 2.07 2.21
C LYS A 375 16.31 2.05 2.41
N ALA A 376 15.83 2.03 3.66
CA ALA A 376 14.38 2.08 3.97
C ALA A 376 13.80 3.50 3.97
N ARG A 377 14.64 4.55 3.94
CA ARG A 377 14.21 5.94 4.16
C ARG A 377 13.09 6.41 3.23
N VAL A 378 13.14 6.07 1.95
CA VAL A 378 12.13 6.53 0.97
C VAL A 378 10.73 6.05 1.34
N PHE A 379 10.59 4.89 1.98
CA PHE A 379 9.30 4.30 2.35
C PHE A 379 8.59 5.08 3.45
N GLY A 380 9.31 5.80 4.31
CA GLY A 380 8.73 6.68 5.34
C GLY A 380 7.87 7.82 4.80
N GLU A 381 8.07 8.20 3.52
CA GLU A 381 7.34 9.27 2.86
C GLU A 381 6.08 8.79 2.11
N SER A 382 5.79 7.50 2.10
CA SER A 382 4.77 6.90 1.23
C SER A 382 3.38 7.52 1.40
N ALA A 383 2.94 7.72 2.64
CA ALA A 383 1.63 8.30 2.91
C ALA A 383 1.53 9.79 2.55
N LYS A 384 2.67 10.52 2.53
CA LYS A 384 2.73 11.96 2.23
C LYS A 384 2.83 12.25 0.73
N ARG A 385 3.36 11.29 -0.05
CA ARG A 385 3.59 11.45 -1.50
C ARG A 385 2.48 10.89 -2.37
N SER A 386 1.59 10.07 -1.80
CA SER A 386 0.53 9.38 -2.52
C SER A 386 -0.66 10.27 -2.82
N PHE A 387 -1.15 10.20 -4.05
CA PHE A 387 -2.49 10.63 -4.38
C PHE A 387 -3.50 9.53 -4.02
N PRO A 388 -4.73 9.90 -3.63
CA PRO A 388 -5.78 8.91 -3.38
C PRO A 388 -6.26 8.25 -4.67
N ALA A 389 -6.75 7.02 -4.57
CA ALA A 389 -7.45 6.35 -5.66
C ALA A 389 -8.61 7.23 -6.15
N GLY A 390 -8.74 7.34 -7.47
CA GLY A 390 -9.75 8.23 -8.06
C GLY A 390 -9.26 9.64 -8.37
N TYR A 391 -8.01 9.98 -7.99
CA TYR A 391 -7.42 11.27 -8.34
C TYR A 391 -7.65 11.59 -9.86
N ARG A 392 -8.21 12.75 -10.22
CA ARG A 392 -8.46 13.98 -9.43
C ARG A 392 -9.79 13.99 -8.66
N GLY A 393 -10.70 13.07 -8.94
CA GLY A 393 -11.99 12.96 -8.24
C GLY A 393 -11.88 12.36 -6.85
N PRO A 394 -13.01 12.19 -6.15
CA PRO A 394 -13.06 11.63 -4.81
C PRO A 394 -12.85 10.12 -4.81
N ILE A 395 -12.47 9.56 -3.65
CA ILE A 395 -12.58 8.13 -3.41
C ILE A 395 -14.06 7.81 -3.11
N ASN A 396 -14.64 6.94 -3.94
CA ASN A 396 -15.99 6.42 -3.77
C ASN A 396 -16.12 5.07 -4.49
N GLU A 397 -17.34 4.54 -4.59
CA GLU A 397 -17.61 3.27 -5.26
C GLU A 397 -17.16 3.26 -6.73
N LYS A 398 -17.33 4.38 -7.46
CA LYS A 398 -16.91 4.48 -8.87
C LYS A 398 -15.38 4.42 -9.01
N ALA A 399 -14.66 5.19 -8.21
CA ALA A 399 -13.20 5.19 -8.19
C ALA A 399 -12.65 3.82 -7.76
N ALA A 400 -13.27 3.20 -6.73
CA ALA A 400 -12.91 1.87 -6.28
C ALA A 400 -13.13 0.82 -7.37
N THR A 401 -14.26 0.89 -8.10
CA THR A 401 -14.55 0.01 -9.23
C THR A 401 -13.54 0.19 -10.36
N ALA A 402 -13.17 1.43 -10.69
CA ALA A 402 -12.22 1.71 -11.77
C ALA A 402 -10.81 1.12 -11.51
N ILE A 403 -10.35 1.16 -10.25
CA ILE A 403 -9.09 0.50 -9.84
C ILE A 403 -9.25 -1.03 -9.86
N ALA A 404 -10.34 -1.55 -9.32
CA ALA A 404 -10.63 -2.98 -9.24
C ALA A 404 -10.72 -3.65 -10.62
N ASP A 405 -11.25 -2.92 -11.61
CA ASP A 405 -11.35 -3.35 -13.00
C ASP A 405 -10.06 -3.12 -13.81
N PHE A 406 -9.00 -2.60 -13.19
CA PHE A 406 -7.69 -2.36 -13.81
C PHE A 406 -7.74 -1.46 -15.05
N ILE A 407 -8.65 -0.49 -15.12
CA ILE A 407 -8.88 0.32 -16.33
C ILE A 407 -7.61 1.05 -16.78
N VAL A 408 -6.85 1.63 -15.85
CA VAL A 408 -5.60 2.34 -16.18
C VAL A 408 -4.49 1.36 -16.57
N VAL A 409 -4.41 0.22 -15.92
CA VAL A 409 -3.45 -0.84 -16.31
C VAL A 409 -3.73 -1.33 -17.71
N ASP A 410 -4.98 -1.65 -18.03
CA ASP A 410 -5.40 -2.12 -19.36
C ASP A 410 -5.16 -1.05 -20.44
N LEU A 411 -5.34 0.24 -20.12
CA LEU A 411 -5.05 1.35 -21.03
C LEU A 411 -3.61 1.28 -21.54
N PHE A 412 -2.64 1.17 -20.63
CA PHE A 412 -1.23 1.08 -20.99
C PHE A 412 -0.85 -0.28 -21.57
N ALA A 413 -1.34 -1.38 -20.99
CA ALA A 413 -1.04 -2.73 -21.46
C ALA A 413 -1.50 -2.95 -22.91
N ASN A 414 -2.72 -2.52 -23.26
CA ASN A 414 -3.25 -2.66 -24.61
C ASN A 414 -2.41 -1.90 -25.64
N HIS A 415 -1.93 -0.70 -25.29
CA HIS A 415 -1.08 0.08 -26.19
C HIS A 415 0.34 -0.48 -26.27
N CYS A 416 1.00 -0.74 -25.13
CA CYS A 416 2.38 -1.22 -25.10
C CYS A 416 2.55 -2.55 -25.82
N THR A 417 1.58 -3.47 -25.70
CA THR A 417 1.60 -4.77 -26.35
C THR A 417 1.20 -4.74 -27.85
N GLY A 418 0.76 -3.57 -28.35
CA GLY A 418 0.32 -3.41 -29.75
C GLY A 418 -1.09 -3.96 -30.03
N LYS A 419 -1.85 -4.33 -28.98
CA LYS A 419 -3.26 -4.75 -29.13
C LYS A 419 -4.15 -3.62 -29.59
N GLU A 420 -3.85 -2.40 -29.16
CA GLU A 420 -4.54 -1.17 -29.55
C GLU A 420 -3.51 -0.08 -29.88
N ASP A 421 -3.83 0.78 -30.85
CA ASP A 421 -3.13 2.05 -31.01
C ASP A 421 -3.48 3.04 -29.89
N VAL A 422 -2.87 4.21 -29.89
CA VAL A 422 -3.11 5.24 -28.87
C VAL A 422 -4.60 5.57 -28.74
N GLU A 423 -5.26 5.82 -29.86
CA GLU A 423 -6.68 6.20 -29.87
C GLU A 423 -7.60 5.03 -29.52
N GLY A 424 -7.25 3.81 -29.91
CA GLY A 424 -7.95 2.59 -29.56
C GLY A 424 -7.92 2.32 -28.07
N ALA A 425 -6.75 2.40 -27.43
CA ALA A 425 -6.59 2.22 -26.00
C ALA A 425 -7.40 3.24 -25.21
N ILE A 426 -7.38 4.53 -25.62
CA ILE A 426 -8.18 5.58 -25.00
C ILE A 426 -9.69 5.31 -25.17
N ARG A 427 -10.16 4.93 -26.36
CA ARG A 427 -11.59 4.60 -26.57
C ARG A 427 -12.05 3.42 -25.71
N VAL A 428 -11.21 2.41 -25.52
CA VAL A 428 -11.54 1.27 -24.63
C VAL A 428 -11.69 1.74 -23.19
N ALA A 429 -10.72 2.47 -22.65
CA ALA A 429 -10.76 2.99 -21.29
C ALA A 429 -11.94 3.94 -21.06
N GLU A 430 -12.17 4.88 -21.98
CA GLU A 430 -13.30 5.83 -21.90
C GLU A 430 -14.65 5.10 -21.87
N ARG A 431 -14.84 4.07 -22.71
CA ARG A 431 -16.06 3.27 -22.72
C ARG A 431 -16.29 2.52 -21.40
N GLN A 432 -15.22 2.00 -20.76
CA GLN A 432 -15.32 1.37 -19.45
C GLN A 432 -15.68 2.39 -18.36
N LEU A 433 -15.00 3.55 -18.33
CA LEU A 433 -15.30 4.64 -17.41
C LEU A 433 -16.73 5.16 -17.55
N ARG A 434 -17.28 5.28 -18.78
CA ARG A 434 -18.67 5.69 -19.02
C ARG A 434 -19.70 4.72 -18.42
N ARG A 435 -19.33 3.45 -18.17
CA ARG A 435 -20.23 2.49 -17.50
C ARG A 435 -20.25 2.68 -16.00
N ILE A 436 -19.13 3.15 -15.43
CA ILE A 436 -18.94 3.34 -13.99
C ILE A 436 -19.41 4.73 -13.56
N TYR A 437 -19.05 5.76 -14.30
CA TYR A 437 -19.33 7.17 -13.98
C TYR A 437 -20.62 7.69 -14.65
N ARG A 438 -21.62 6.84 -14.68
CA ARG A 438 -22.99 7.20 -15.15
C ARG A 438 -23.68 8.19 -14.22
#